data_8f0fd6687b1ee56433a5a003bcd031b8
#
_entry.id   8f0fd6687b1ee56433a5a003bcd031b8
#
_cell.length_a   1.000
_cell.length_b   1.000
_cell.length_c   1.000
_cell.angle_alpha   90.00
_cell.angle_beta   90.00
_cell.angle_gamma   90.00
#
_symmetry.space_group_name_H-M   'P 1'
#
loop_
_entity.id
_entity.type
_entity.pdbx_description
1 polymer ?
#
loop_
_entity_poly.entity_id
_entity_poly.type
_entity_poly.pdbx_seq_one_letter_code
_entity_poly.pdbx_strand_id
1 'polypeptide(L)'
;MQQSGNDVYYETRVELKCAILPSDLRSPLDAIKVQLNEMLLKYCEDLQAVPVCYSGIEFDEGKDTGKIIAEQPWIHIDVVTTLLLFKPLKGKIIQGLITQVSDSHISLILYGTFNASIASEEISDKFSFNYSTQSWESPEGDLALGDVVSCKIINYNFANSILTINATEPVRVEGR
;
A
#
# COMPACT_ATOMS: atom_id res chain seq x y z
N MET A 1 -3.59 5.98 -21.06
CA MET A 1 -2.83 5.98 -19.79
C MET A 1 -2.35 7.40 -19.51
N GLN A 2 -3.07 8.15 -18.69
CA GLN A 2 -2.58 9.45 -18.21
C GLN A 2 -1.88 9.20 -16.88
N GLN A 3 -0.55 9.15 -16.92
CA GLN A 3 0.26 9.23 -15.71
C GLN A 3 0.43 10.71 -15.37
N SER A 4 -0.27 11.18 -14.35
CA SER A 4 0.11 12.42 -13.69
C SER A 4 1.38 12.14 -12.88
N GLY A 5 2.42 12.93 -13.09
CA GLY A 5 3.82 12.61 -12.75
C GLY A 5 4.20 12.49 -11.26
N ASN A 6 3.25 12.37 -10.34
CA ASN A 6 3.52 12.29 -8.90
C ASN A 6 2.72 11.20 -8.16
N ASP A 7 1.95 10.39 -8.85
CA ASP A 7 1.07 9.43 -8.21
C ASP A 7 1.81 8.13 -7.89
N VAL A 8 1.78 7.75 -6.61
CA VAL A 8 2.17 6.43 -6.11
C VAL A 8 1.03 5.42 -6.29
N TYR A 9 -0.12 5.88 -6.78
CA TYR A 9 -1.29 5.08 -7.13
C TYR A 9 -1.47 5.02 -8.63
N TYR A 10 -1.87 3.85 -9.14
CA TYR A 10 -2.25 3.69 -10.53
C TYR A 10 -3.32 2.60 -10.67
N GLU A 11 -4.16 2.74 -11.69
CA GLU A 11 -5.15 1.75 -12.04
C GLU A 11 -4.63 0.84 -13.15
N THR A 12 -4.91 -0.45 -13.02
CA THR A 12 -4.60 -1.43 -14.05
C THR A 12 -5.71 -2.46 -14.16
N ARG A 13 -6.04 -2.85 -15.38
CA ARG A 13 -6.94 -3.97 -15.65
C ARG A 13 -6.13 -5.24 -15.64
N VAL A 14 -6.56 -6.21 -14.85
CA VAL A 14 -5.87 -7.49 -14.66
C VAL A 14 -6.81 -8.65 -14.91
N GLU A 15 -6.25 -9.71 -15.46
CA GLU A 15 -6.90 -11.00 -15.59
C GLU A 15 -6.40 -11.89 -14.44
N LEU A 16 -7.33 -12.45 -13.68
CA LEU A 16 -7.05 -13.28 -12.50
C LEU A 16 -7.71 -14.64 -12.66
N LYS A 17 -7.03 -15.68 -12.21
CA LYS A 17 -7.60 -17.02 -12.11
C LYS A 17 -8.12 -17.22 -10.69
N CYS A 18 -9.44 -17.29 -10.55
CA CYS A 18 -10.09 -17.58 -9.29
C CYS A 18 -10.47 -19.06 -9.22
N ALA A 19 -10.31 -19.67 -8.07
CA ALA A 19 -10.68 -21.06 -7.83
C ALA A 19 -11.85 -21.09 -6.84
N ILE A 20 -13.02 -21.53 -7.28
CA ILE A 20 -14.22 -21.63 -6.44
C ILE A 20 -14.60 -23.09 -6.20
N LEU A 21 -15.29 -23.36 -5.09
CA LEU A 21 -15.84 -24.68 -4.81
C LEU A 21 -17.16 -24.90 -5.59
N PRO A 22 -17.54 -26.16 -5.88
CA PRO A 22 -18.84 -26.47 -6.47
C PRO A 22 -20.03 -25.96 -5.65
N SER A 23 -19.87 -25.86 -4.32
CA SER A 23 -20.88 -25.27 -3.43
C SER A 23 -21.15 -23.81 -3.71
N ASP A 24 -20.16 -23.08 -4.23
CA ASP A 24 -20.19 -21.65 -4.43
C ASP A 24 -20.78 -21.26 -5.80
N LEU A 25 -21.12 -22.24 -6.62
CA LEU A 25 -21.76 -22.02 -7.92
C LEU A 25 -23.13 -21.30 -7.84
N ARG A 26 -23.75 -21.27 -6.66
CA ARG A 26 -24.98 -20.51 -6.44
C ARG A 26 -24.74 -18.99 -6.41
N SER A 27 -23.54 -18.58 -6.00
CA SER A 27 -23.14 -17.17 -5.90
C SER A 27 -21.66 -17.01 -6.26
N PRO A 28 -21.25 -17.29 -7.49
CA PRO A 28 -19.84 -17.31 -7.88
C PRO A 28 -19.15 -15.95 -7.71
N LEU A 29 -19.87 -14.87 -7.92
CA LEU A 29 -19.33 -13.52 -7.71
C LEU A 29 -18.96 -13.25 -6.24
N ASP A 30 -19.74 -13.79 -5.28
CA ASP A 30 -19.44 -13.59 -3.86
C ASP A 30 -18.19 -14.38 -3.46
N ALA A 31 -18.02 -15.59 -3.96
CA ALA A 31 -16.81 -16.37 -3.74
C ALA A 31 -15.56 -15.69 -4.34
N ILE A 32 -15.69 -15.10 -5.53
CA ILE A 32 -14.62 -14.33 -6.17
C ILE A 32 -14.28 -13.09 -5.33
N LYS A 33 -15.29 -12.34 -4.83
CA LYS A 33 -15.05 -11.18 -3.96
C LYS A 33 -14.31 -11.54 -2.69
N VAL A 34 -14.58 -12.70 -2.09
CA VAL A 34 -13.83 -13.18 -0.91
C VAL A 34 -12.34 -13.30 -1.26
N GLN A 35 -12.00 -13.94 -2.38
CA GLN A 35 -10.61 -14.10 -2.80
C GLN A 35 -9.95 -12.74 -3.14
N LEU A 36 -10.67 -11.85 -3.82
CA LEU A 36 -10.17 -10.51 -4.09
C LEU A 36 -9.91 -9.73 -2.80
N ASN A 37 -10.81 -9.82 -1.82
CA ASN A 37 -10.65 -9.15 -0.53
C ASN A 37 -9.44 -9.69 0.25
N GLU A 38 -9.14 -10.98 0.13
CA GLU A 38 -7.96 -11.57 0.78
C GLU A 38 -6.62 -11.07 0.22
N MET A 39 -6.59 -10.61 -1.03
CA MET A 39 -5.38 -10.04 -1.65
C MET A 39 -5.22 -8.54 -1.37
N LEU A 40 -6.27 -7.84 -0.95
CA LEU A 40 -6.17 -6.41 -0.66
C LEU A 40 -5.21 -6.13 0.49
N LEU A 41 -4.50 -5.02 0.37
CA LEU A 41 -3.51 -4.51 1.34
C LEU A 41 -2.32 -5.45 1.58
N LYS A 42 -2.18 -6.50 0.77
CA LYS A 42 -1.00 -7.37 0.77
C LYS A 42 -0.16 -7.12 -0.47
N TYR A 43 1.15 -7.17 -0.29
CA TYR A 43 2.05 -7.05 -1.44
C TYR A 43 1.89 -8.24 -2.38
N CYS A 44 1.70 -7.95 -3.65
CA CYS A 44 1.66 -8.92 -4.73
C CYS A 44 2.95 -8.83 -5.55
N GLU A 45 3.73 -9.90 -5.57
CA GLU A 45 5.02 -9.97 -6.29
C GLU A 45 4.82 -9.83 -7.80
N ASP A 46 3.79 -10.45 -8.35
CA ASP A 46 3.49 -10.41 -9.79
C ASP A 46 3.17 -9.00 -10.29
N LEU A 47 2.51 -8.20 -9.45
CA LEU A 47 2.17 -6.81 -9.74
C LEU A 47 3.25 -5.83 -9.27
N GLN A 48 4.18 -6.27 -8.43
CA GLN A 48 5.16 -5.43 -7.73
C GLN A 48 4.52 -4.22 -7.05
N ALA A 49 3.35 -4.43 -6.46
CA ALA A 49 2.52 -3.38 -5.86
C ALA A 49 1.57 -3.97 -4.82
N VAL A 50 0.91 -3.10 -4.07
CA VAL A 50 -0.13 -3.48 -3.11
C VAL A 50 -1.50 -3.11 -3.67
N PRO A 51 -2.40 -4.07 -3.95
CA PRO A 51 -3.78 -3.78 -4.30
C PRO A 51 -4.51 -3.10 -3.15
N VAL A 52 -5.12 -1.94 -3.41
CA VAL A 52 -5.85 -1.16 -2.40
C VAL A 52 -7.35 -1.38 -2.52
N CYS A 53 -7.85 -1.38 -3.73
CA CYS A 53 -9.23 -1.71 -4.02
C CYS A 53 -9.38 -2.28 -5.44
N TYR A 54 -10.54 -2.85 -5.71
CA TYR A 54 -10.90 -3.32 -7.05
C TYR A 54 -12.26 -2.76 -7.46
N SER A 55 -12.48 -2.70 -8.78
CA SER A 55 -13.75 -2.30 -9.37
C SER A 55 -14.04 -3.11 -10.63
N GLY A 56 -15.32 -3.38 -10.86
CA GLY A 56 -15.76 -4.15 -12.03
C GLY A 56 -15.23 -5.58 -12.00
N ILE A 57 -16.08 -6.55 -11.72
CA ILE A 57 -15.75 -7.96 -11.82
C ILE A 57 -16.48 -8.48 -13.04
N GLU A 58 -15.74 -8.86 -14.07
CA GLU A 58 -16.28 -9.34 -15.33
C GLU A 58 -15.71 -10.75 -15.57
N PHE A 59 -16.54 -11.65 -16.08
CA PHE A 59 -16.04 -12.92 -16.60
C PHE A 59 -15.39 -12.65 -17.95
N ASP A 60 -14.29 -13.32 -18.23
CA ASP A 60 -13.58 -13.13 -19.51
C ASP A 60 -14.46 -13.58 -20.67
N GLU A 61 -14.69 -12.68 -21.62
CA GLU A 61 -15.51 -12.95 -22.80
C GLU A 61 -14.95 -14.13 -23.59
N GLY A 62 -15.78 -15.13 -23.78
CA GLY A 62 -15.40 -16.40 -24.46
C GLY A 62 -14.81 -17.48 -23.54
N LYS A 63 -14.69 -17.21 -22.25
CA LYS A 63 -14.26 -18.17 -21.21
C LYS A 63 -15.32 -18.31 -20.08
N ASP A 64 -16.60 -18.28 -20.45
CA ASP A 64 -17.74 -18.32 -19.52
C ASP A 64 -17.83 -19.65 -18.78
N THR A 65 -16.98 -20.62 -19.09
CA THR A 65 -17.00 -21.94 -18.49
C THR A 65 -15.84 -22.11 -17.52
N GLY A 66 -16.17 -22.40 -16.27
CA GLY A 66 -15.18 -22.84 -15.30
C GLY A 66 -14.56 -24.17 -15.68
N LYS A 67 -13.26 -24.33 -15.46
CA LYS A 67 -12.50 -25.54 -15.76
C LYS A 67 -12.15 -26.28 -14.48
N ILE A 68 -12.41 -27.61 -14.46
CA ILE A 68 -11.90 -28.50 -13.41
C ILE A 68 -10.57 -29.06 -13.93
N ILE A 69 -9.49 -28.88 -13.17
CA ILE A 69 -8.14 -29.32 -13.56
C ILE A 69 -7.79 -30.57 -12.76
N ALA A 70 -7.62 -31.68 -13.47
CA ALA A 70 -7.28 -32.98 -12.90
C ALA A 70 -8.23 -33.41 -11.75
N GLU A 71 -7.71 -33.99 -10.67
CA GLU A 71 -8.48 -34.50 -9.53
C GLU A 71 -8.77 -33.40 -8.47
N GLN A 72 -8.63 -32.13 -8.83
CA GLN A 72 -8.86 -31.03 -7.89
C GLN A 72 -10.37 -30.72 -7.79
N PRO A 73 -10.86 -30.44 -6.58
CA PRO A 73 -12.27 -30.12 -6.37
C PRO A 73 -12.64 -28.69 -6.78
N TRP A 74 -11.66 -27.90 -7.22
CA TRP A 74 -11.83 -26.48 -7.54
C TRP A 74 -12.25 -26.28 -8.99
N ILE A 75 -13.12 -25.30 -9.18
CA ILE A 75 -13.52 -24.81 -10.50
C ILE A 75 -12.74 -23.53 -10.74
N HIS A 76 -11.84 -23.53 -11.72
CA HIS A 76 -11.04 -22.38 -12.11
C HIS A 76 -11.80 -21.51 -13.09
N ILE A 77 -11.93 -20.23 -12.77
CA ILE A 77 -12.65 -19.23 -13.56
C ILE A 77 -11.70 -18.07 -13.83
N ASP A 78 -11.63 -17.65 -15.10
CA ASP A 78 -10.88 -16.47 -15.50
C ASP A 78 -11.76 -15.22 -15.30
N VAL A 79 -11.26 -14.25 -14.53
CA VAL A 79 -11.96 -13.03 -14.13
C VAL A 79 -11.14 -11.83 -14.50
N VAL A 80 -11.78 -10.81 -15.04
CA VAL A 80 -11.16 -9.51 -15.35
C VAL A 80 -11.68 -8.48 -14.36
N THR A 81 -10.76 -7.74 -13.76
CA THR A 81 -11.09 -6.65 -12.82
C THR A 81 -10.10 -5.50 -12.97
N THR A 82 -10.52 -4.31 -12.56
CA THR A 82 -9.62 -3.16 -12.47
C THR A 82 -9.16 -3.00 -11.03
N LEU A 83 -7.85 -3.01 -10.82
CA LEU A 83 -7.23 -2.81 -9.51
C LEU A 83 -6.67 -1.40 -9.40
N LEU A 84 -6.91 -0.75 -8.27
CA LEU A 84 -6.13 0.39 -7.82
C LEU A 84 -4.94 -0.14 -7.02
N LEU A 85 -3.74 0.14 -7.49
CA LEU A 85 -2.48 -0.34 -6.94
C LEU A 85 -1.71 0.79 -6.29
N PHE A 86 -1.15 0.54 -5.11
CA PHE A 86 -0.17 1.39 -4.46
C PHE A 86 1.23 0.83 -4.74
N LYS A 87 2.08 1.64 -5.37
CA LYS A 87 3.48 1.31 -5.64
C LYS A 87 4.38 2.41 -5.12
N PRO A 88 5.09 2.17 -4.01
CA PRO A 88 6.07 3.11 -3.52
C PRO A 88 7.23 3.21 -4.53
N LEU A 89 7.51 4.42 -4.99
CA LEU A 89 8.60 4.68 -5.91
C LEU A 89 9.67 5.52 -5.22
N LYS A 90 10.92 5.06 -5.30
CA LYS A 90 12.08 5.78 -4.77
C LYS A 90 12.14 7.22 -5.31
N GLY A 91 12.37 8.18 -4.42
CA GLY A 91 12.46 9.60 -4.74
C GLY A 91 11.12 10.34 -4.81
N LYS A 92 10.00 9.64 -4.67
CA LYS A 92 8.67 10.29 -4.59
C LYS A 92 8.43 10.88 -3.21
N ILE A 93 7.68 11.98 -3.21
CA ILE A 93 7.24 12.66 -1.99
C ILE A 93 5.89 12.09 -1.59
N ILE A 94 5.76 11.74 -0.32
CA ILE A 94 4.54 11.20 0.28
C ILE A 94 4.23 11.96 1.56
N GLN A 95 2.98 11.89 2.00
CA GLN A 95 2.56 12.47 3.29
C GLN A 95 2.18 11.37 4.25
N GLY A 96 2.54 11.56 5.50
CA GLY A 96 2.23 10.63 6.58
C GLY A 96 1.96 11.33 7.90
N LEU A 97 1.20 10.66 8.75
CA LEU A 97 0.93 11.07 10.11
C LEU A 97 1.99 10.46 11.03
N ILE A 98 2.61 11.25 11.89
CA ILE A 98 3.56 10.77 12.90
C ILE A 98 2.79 9.98 13.97
N THR A 99 3.13 8.69 14.11
CA THR A 99 2.52 7.78 15.08
C THR A 99 3.42 7.46 16.25
N GLN A 100 4.72 7.64 16.10
CA GLN A 100 5.70 7.47 17.16
C GLN A 100 6.93 8.34 16.90
N VAL A 101 7.48 8.90 17.96
CA VAL A 101 8.72 9.69 17.92
C VAL A 101 9.70 9.12 18.93
N SER A 102 10.93 8.88 18.51
CA SER A 102 12.05 8.47 19.36
C SER A 102 13.32 9.17 18.92
N ASP A 103 14.37 9.05 19.72
CA ASP A 103 15.70 9.57 19.38
C ASP A 103 16.37 8.84 18.20
N SER A 104 15.96 7.60 17.94
CA SER A 104 16.51 6.77 16.86
C SER A 104 15.74 6.84 15.56
N HIS A 105 14.43 7.13 15.62
CA HIS A 105 13.58 7.17 14.42
C HIS A 105 12.23 7.84 14.67
N ILE A 106 11.58 8.24 13.59
CA ILE A 106 10.18 8.67 13.56
C ILE A 106 9.37 7.63 12.79
N SER A 107 8.30 7.10 13.40
CA SER A 107 7.36 6.21 12.70
C SER A 107 6.19 7.00 12.16
N LEU A 108 5.79 6.66 10.95
CA LEU A 108 4.71 7.30 10.22
C LEU A 108 3.69 6.27 9.76
N ILE A 109 2.46 6.70 9.64
CA ILE A 109 1.44 5.97 8.89
C ILE A 109 1.03 6.77 7.65
N LEU A 110 1.18 6.16 6.48
CA LEU A 110 0.86 6.76 5.20
C LEU A 110 -0.54 6.35 4.81
N TYR A 111 -1.38 7.34 4.43
CA TYR A 111 -2.77 7.10 3.99
C TYR A 111 -3.59 6.23 4.96
N GLY A 112 -3.24 6.24 6.26
CA GLY A 112 -3.90 5.45 7.29
C GLY A 112 -3.66 3.93 7.22
N THR A 113 -2.76 3.45 6.36
CA THR A 113 -2.62 2.02 6.07
C THR A 113 -1.16 1.53 6.04
N PHE A 114 -0.26 2.29 5.43
CA PHE A 114 1.10 1.82 5.20
C PHE A 114 2.08 2.38 6.22
N ASN A 115 2.91 1.50 6.77
CA ASN A 115 3.93 1.90 7.71
C ASN A 115 5.14 2.51 6.99
N ALA A 116 5.63 3.62 7.52
CA ALA A 116 6.89 4.22 7.11
C ALA A 116 7.73 4.60 8.32
N SER A 117 9.04 4.67 8.13
CA SER A 117 9.97 5.10 9.16
C SER A 117 11.01 6.05 8.57
N ILE A 118 11.45 7.01 9.38
CA ILE A 118 12.54 7.91 9.10
C ILE A 118 13.57 7.69 10.19
N ALA A 119 14.75 7.16 9.83
CA ALA A 119 15.83 6.98 10.77
C ALA A 119 16.41 8.35 11.20
N SER A 120 16.98 8.44 12.39
CA SER A 120 17.61 9.68 12.89
C SER A 120 18.67 10.23 11.94
N GLU A 121 19.40 9.37 11.27
CA GLU A 121 20.43 9.70 10.28
C GLU A 121 19.85 10.36 9.02
N GLU A 122 18.57 10.16 8.74
CA GLU A 122 17.83 10.69 7.60
C GLU A 122 17.01 11.93 7.95
N ILE A 123 17.04 12.35 9.20
CA ILE A 123 16.51 13.61 9.67
C ILE A 123 17.61 14.66 9.52
N SER A 124 17.25 15.83 8.98
CA SER A 124 18.23 16.91 8.77
C SER A 124 18.95 17.28 10.07
N ASP A 125 20.24 17.61 9.99
CA ASP A 125 21.07 18.08 11.12
C ASP A 125 20.54 19.34 11.82
N LYS A 126 19.54 20.00 11.23
CA LYS A 126 18.84 21.14 11.81
C LYS A 126 17.93 20.76 12.97
N PHE A 127 17.56 19.48 13.07
CA PHE A 127 16.71 18.96 14.13
C PHE A 127 17.53 18.39 15.27
N SER A 128 17.11 18.64 16.49
CA SER A 128 17.64 18.01 17.70
C SER A 128 16.51 17.33 18.47
N PHE A 129 16.79 16.13 19.00
CA PHE A 129 15.80 15.42 19.79
C PHE A 129 15.72 15.99 21.21
N ASN A 130 14.54 16.40 21.64
CA ASN A 130 14.27 16.85 23.01
C ASN A 130 13.61 15.73 23.80
N TYR A 131 14.33 15.19 24.79
CA TYR A 131 13.85 14.11 25.68
C TYR A 131 12.69 14.53 26.59
N SER A 132 12.55 15.83 26.88
CA SER A 132 11.50 16.33 27.76
C SER A 132 10.15 16.43 27.05
N THR A 133 10.16 16.85 25.79
CA THR A 133 8.97 17.01 24.94
C THR A 133 8.70 15.78 24.07
N GLN A 134 9.69 14.89 23.96
CA GLN A 134 9.70 13.74 23.04
C GLN A 134 9.37 14.14 21.60
N SER A 135 10.04 15.18 21.13
CA SER A 135 9.88 15.73 19.78
C SER A 135 11.24 16.08 19.18
N TRP A 136 11.29 16.14 17.87
CA TRP A 136 12.41 16.68 17.14
C TRP A 136 12.19 18.17 16.91
N GLU A 137 13.01 19.00 17.53
CA GLU A 137 12.88 20.46 17.52
C GLU A 137 13.82 21.08 16.49
N SER A 138 13.32 22.08 15.74
CA SER A 138 14.12 22.90 14.84
C SER A 138 13.61 24.34 14.79
N PRO A 139 14.44 25.29 14.35
CA PRO A 139 14.02 26.69 14.16
C PRO A 139 12.88 26.88 13.14
N GLU A 140 12.69 25.88 12.28
CA GLU A 140 11.69 25.91 11.19
C GLU A 140 10.36 25.22 11.61
N GLY A 141 10.32 24.62 12.80
CA GLY A 141 9.16 23.92 13.36
C GLY A 141 9.52 22.55 13.92
N ASP A 142 8.71 22.09 14.84
CA ASP A 142 8.91 20.85 15.56
C ASP A 142 8.17 19.72 14.89
N LEU A 143 8.69 18.49 15.06
CA LEU A 143 8.07 17.25 14.63
C LEU A 143 7.65 16.46 15.87
N ALA A 144 6.36 16.41 16.11
CA ALA A 144 5.77 15.76 17.27
C ALA A 144 4.73 14.71 16.87
N LEU A 145 4.34 13.90 17.85
CA LEU A 145 3.27 12.91 17.68
C LEU A 145 1.99 13.58 17.19
N GLY A 146 1.40 13.05 16.12
CA GLY A 146 0.15 13.56 15.54
C GLY A 146 0.34 14.63 14.45
N ASP A 147 1.58 15.04 14.18
CA ASP A 147 1.85 15.95 13.06
C ASP A 147 1.80 15.22 11.72
N VAL A 148 1.36 15.94 10.68
CA VAL A 148 1.42 15.47 9.30
C VAL A 148 2.71 16.00 8.68
N VAL A 149 3.50 15.09 8.13
CA VAL A 149 4.76 15.41 7.48
C VAL A 149 4.77 14.95 6.04
N SER A 150 5.44 15.71 5.21
CA SER A 150 5.82 15.35 3.86
C SER A 150 7.24 14.80 3.90
N CYS A 151 7.48 13.65 3.30
CA CYS A 151 8.80 13.02 3.28
C CYS A 151 9.05 12.35 1.93
N LYS A 152 10.32 12.08 1.63
CA LYS A 152 10.75 11.48 0.38
C LYS A 152 11.11 10.02 0.57
N ILE A 153 10.60 9.15 -0.28
CA ILE A 153 10.90 7.71 -0.21
C ILE A 153 12.36 7.46 -0.61
N ILE A 154 13.12 6.82 0.26
CA ILE A 154 14.48 6.32 -0.05
C ILE A 154 14.40 4.91 -0.58
N ASN A 155 13.70 4.05 0.15
CA ASN A 155 13.63 2.62 -0.10
C ASN A 155 12.35 2.05 0.51
N TYR A 156 12.01 0.83 0.14
CA TYR A 156 10.93 0.08 0.75
C TYR A 156 11.33 -1.39 0.84
N ASN A 157 10.77 -2.08 1.80
CA ASN A 157 11.00 -3.49 2.03
C ASN A 157 9.69 -4.23 2.25
N PHE A 158 9.67 -5.49 1.86
CA PHE A 158 8.55 -6.39 2.08
C PHE A 158 9.00 -7.55 2.94
N ALA A 159 8.31 -7.73 4.05
CA ALA A 159 8.49 -8.89 4.92
C ALA A 159 7.13 -9.39 5.36
N ASN A 160 6.86 -10.68 5.19
CA ASN A 160 5.58 -11.31 5.58
C ASN A 160 4.34 -10.59 5.02
N SER A 161 4.39 -10.18 3.76
CA SER A 161 3.35 -9.41 3.07
C SER A 161 3.10 -8.00 3.63
N ILE A 162 3.94 -7.52 4.55
CA ILE A 162 3.88 -6.17 5.10
C ILE A 162 4.88 -5.28 4.35
N LEU A 163 4.37 -4.17 3.83
CA LEU A 163 5.18 -3.11 3.22
C LEU A 163 5.66 -2.16 4.31
N THR A 164 6.98 -1.94 4.38
CA THR A 164 7.60 -0.90 5.19
C THR A 164 8.38 0.05 4.29
N ILE A 165 8.16 1.34 4.43
CA ILE A 165 8.77 2.38 3.61
C ILE A 165 9.79 3.13 4.46
N ASN A 166 11.01 3.29 3.95
CA ASN A 166 12.02 4.15 4.54
C ASN A 166 12.01 5.49 3.82
N ALA A 167 11.93 6.57 4.58
CA ALA A 167 11.84 7.92 4.06
C ALA A 167 12.88 8.85 4.68
N THR A 168 13.05 10.01 4.09
CA THR A 168 14.00 11.07 4.50
C THR A 168 13.37 12.43 4.35
N GLU A 169 14.08 13.46 4.83
CA GLU A 169 13.71 14.87 4.67
C GLU A 169 12.28 15.17 5.13
N PRO A 170 11.93 14.90 6.41
CA PRO A 170 10.60 15.23 6.90
C PRO A 170 10.40 16.74 6.94
N VAL A 171 9.32 17.20 6.32
CA VAL A 171 8.88 18.59 6.35
C VAL A 171 7.47 18.62 6.88
N ARG A 172 7.23 19.41 7.92
CA ARG A 172 5.90 19.58 8.50
C ARG A 172 4.96 20.17 7.45
N VAL A 173 3.81 19.56 7.26
CA VAL A 173 2.76 20.12 6.42
C VAL A 173 1.86 20.96 7.32
N GLU A 174 1.90 22.29 7.14
CA GLU A 174 0.97 23.17 7.82
C GLU A 174 -0.46 22.84 7.39
N GLY A 175 -1.27 22.40 8.35
CA GLY A 175 -2.68 22.09 8.10
C GLY A 175 -3.44 23.36 7.69
N ARG A 176 -4.25 23.23 6.66
CA ARG A 176 -5.28 24.21 6.33
C ARG A 176 -6.42 24.14 7.34
#